data_a2a734f56520730e070792d1b5df6b24
#
_entry.id   a2a734f56520730e070792d1b5df6b24
#
_cell.length_a   1.000
_cell.length_b   1.000
_cell.length_c   1.000
_cell.angle_alpha   90.00
_cell.angle_beta   90.00
_cell.angle_gamma   90.00
#
_symmetry.space_group_name_H-M   'P 1'
#
loop_
_entity.id
_entity.type
_entity.pdbx_description
1 polymer ?
#
loop_
_entity_poly.entity_id
_entity_poly.type
_entity_poly.pdbx_seq_one_letter_code
_entity_poly.pdbx_strand_id
1 'polypeptide(L)'
;MNLISFSRDTATSKESDDLLYFTEELETSAEADLTEPTPVFKVLIVDDDEDIHLATRLTLKNMQFKGRRLEFIDAYSGEEAYYLLQSHPDTAVMLLDVVMETEQAGLNLIGQIRHHLGLQSLRIILRTGQPGYAPELKTVARYDINDYKTKTELTHDKLHVIMMTALRSYLLYEELVTLAYDDPLTGLFNRNGLLNMLNLQLGSYSEEAEQQLQLALIDLNQFSVLNDTFGNQQGDLLLKAFAQRLENQEGCKVAARLNADHFALLYQGDAEHLKARESLTQPILFDDIEHPLSFCIGVATCTEGMSGDELLSYATMALKRAKNQGHGSCVIFKPAMVEELRHHSQMLRSLKRDLDLGQLFLEYQPQIDLATNQLLGVEALVRWHPAGGQRIPPDQFIHLAEQSGLIIKLGDWVLQQALLDLQELLPELPHLRMAVNVSALQFNQPDFESKVAKVLTSSNLSGHNLDLEITESVGVLGSMEVENKFSYLKQLGVTLSIDDFGTGFSSLSYLEKLSADRLKIDRSFVNKLDASSSGQRIAQMIIGLGQRLNLQVLAEGIETTSQLEELKALGCHEGQGYLIARPMPLDALLEWIDQWNC
;
A
#
# COMPACT_ATOMS: atom_id res chain seq x y z
N MET A 1 -47.07 9.10 -7.46
CA MET A 1 -47.92 10.12 -8.07
C MET A 1 -47.19 11.44 -7.96
N ASN A 2 -46.58 11.86 -9.00
CA ASN A 2 -46.47 13.14 -9.65
C ASN A 2 -45.23 13.10 -10.58
N LEU A 3 -45.62 12.91 -11.85
CA LEU A 3 -44.80 13.08 -13.02
C LEU A 3 -44.56 14.57 -13.26
N ILE A 4 -43.35 14.98 -13.51
CA ILE A 4 -43.04 16.25 -14.16
C ILE A 4 -42.42 15.93 -15.52
N SER A 5 -43.19 16.31 -16.53
CA SER A 5 -42.91 16.23 -17.94
C SER A 5 -41.84 17.25 -18.37
N PHE A 6 -40.84 16.83 -19.15
CA PHE A 6 -40.03 17.74 -19.96
C PHE A 6 -40.47 17.70 -21.40
N SER A 7 -40.90 18.86 -21.88
CA SER A 7 -41.26 19.14 -23.25
C SER A 7 -40.03 19.15 -24.16
N ARG A 8 -40.16 18.46 -25.28
CA ARG A 8 -39.30 18.57 -26.44
C ARG A 8 -39.64 19.88 -27.20
N ASP A 9 -38.65 20.70 -27.43
CA ASP A 9 -38.69 21.66 -28.54
C ASP A 9 -37.67 21.26 -29.59
N THR A 10 -38.20 21.04 -30.74
CA THR A 10 -37.55 20.78 -32.03
C THR A 10 -37.08 22.08 -32.65
N ALA A 11 -35.80 22.19 -32.97
CA ALA A 11 -35.31 23.18 -33.89
C ALA A 11 -34.34 22.54 -34.91
N THR A 12 -34.72 22.70 -36.11
CA THR A 12 -34.21 22.29 -37.41
C THR A 12 -32.74 22.64 -37.67
N SER A 13 -32.14 21.66 -38.33
CA SER A 13 -30.98 21.65 -39.26
C SER A 13 -30.48 22.97 -39.82
N LYS A 14 -29.15 23.16 -39.76
CA LYS A 14 -28.37 23.73 -40.86
C LYS A 14 -26.98 23.09 -40.87
N GLU A 15 -26.71 22.42 -41.99
CA GLU A 15 -25.37 22.07 -42.43
C GLU A 15 -24.54 23.36 -42.59
N SER A 16 -23.33 23.36 -42.04
CA SER A 16 -22.31 24.31 -42.42
C SER A 16 -20.99 23.56 -42.62
N ASP A 17 -20.58 23.56 -43.89
CA ASP A 17 -19.25 23.17 -44.35
C ASP A 17 -18.17 23.91 -43.55
N ASP A 18 -17.36 23.19 -42.81
CA ASP A 18 -16.14 23.71 -42.21
C ASP A 18 -15.02 23.69 -43.28
N LEU A 19 -14.93 24.78 -44.01
CA LEU A 19 -13.77 25.17 -44.78
C LEU A 19 -12.63 25.58 -43.83
N LEU A 20 -11.56 24.83 -43.86
CA LEU A 20 -10.30 25.16 -43.21
C LEU A 20 -9.72 26.46 -43.76
N TYR A 21 -9.77 27.53 -42.97
CA TYR A 21 -9.07 28.77 -43.27
C TYR A 21 -7.61 28.66 -42.84
N PHE A 22 -6.68 28.81 -43.80
CA PHE A 22 -5.30 29.11 -43.52
C PHE A 22 -5.19 30.58 -43.09
N THR A 23 -4.83 30.86 -41.85
CA THR A 23 -4.40 32.17 -41.38
C THR A 23 -2.91 32.31 -41.68
N GLU A 24 -2.55 33.27 -42.52
CA GLU A 24 -1.20 33.80 -42.63
C GLU A 24 -0.86 34.55 -41.34
N GLU A 25 0.10 34.05 -40.59
CA GLU A 25 0.65 34.79 -39.46
C GLU A 25 1.79 35.71 -39.90
N LEU A 26 1.62 36.94 -39.54
CA LEU A 26 2.59 38.03 -39.65
C LEU A 26 3.86 37.74 -38.82
N GLU A 27 4.99 37.88 -39.49
CA GLU A 27 6.32 37.90 -38.85
C GLU A 27 6.42 39.05 -37.85
N THR A 28 6.57 38.70 -36.55
CA THR A 28 7.16 39.59 -35.57
C THR A 28 8.49 38.99 -35.09
N SER A 29 9.54 39.70 -35.44
CA SER A 29 10.90 39.48 -34.98
C SER A 29 10.97 39.63 -33.47
N ALA A 30 11.39 38.57 -32.76
CA ALA A 30 11.92 38.64 -31.43
C ALA A 30 13.23 37.81 -31.37
N GLU A 31 14.22 38.43 -30.76
CA GLU A 31 15.61 38.01 -30.70
C GLU A 31 15.85 36.71 -29.95
N ALA A 32 16.91 36.04 -30.36
CA ALA A 32 17.41 34.76 -29.93
C ALA A 32 17.53 34.58 -28.44
N ASP A 33 16.90 33.54 -27.93
CA ASP A 33 17.33 32.86 -26.72
C ASP A 33 17.75 31.41 -27.07
N LEU A 34 18.76 30.90 -26.37
CA LEU A 34 19.47 29.67 -26.67
C LEU A 34 18.51 28.48 -26.80
N THR A 35 18.20 28.11 -28.05
CA THR A 35 17.24 27.07 -28.40
C THR A 35 17.85 25.69 -28.21
N GLU A 36 17.21 24.87 -27.36
CA GLU A 36 17.32 23.41 -27.49
C GLU A 36 17.06 22.99 -28.96
N PRO A 37 17.81 22.02 -29.50
CA PRO A 37 17.64 21.58 -30.87
C PRO A 37 16.19 21.12 -31.09
N THR A 38 15.47 21.76 -32.02
CA THR A 38 14.11 21.37 -32.37
C THR A 38 14.08 19.87 -32.69
N PRO A 39 13.25 19.05 -32.03
CA PRO A 39 13.24 17.62 -32.26
C PRO A 39 12.90 17.31 -33.72
N VAL A 40 13.72 16.47 -34.35
CA VAL A 40 13.57 16.04 -35.76
C VAL A 40 13.17 14.57 -35.81
N PHE A 41 12.61 14.14 -36.95
CA PHE A 41 12.46 12.71 -37.25
C PHE A 41 13.60 12.28 -38.15
N LYS A 42 14.42 11.33 -37.70
CA LYS A 42 15.46 10.73 -38.52
C LYS A 42 14.85 9.75 -39.52
N VAL A 43 15.20 9.88 -40.77
CA VAL A 43 14.73 9.05 -41.89
C VAL A 43 15.96 8.48 -42.57
N LEU A 44 16.14 7.17 -42.52
CA LEU A 44 17.23 6.47 -43.21
C LEU A 44 16.78 6.08 -44.64
N ILE A 45 17.53 6.49 -45.64
CA ILE A 45 17.35 6.09 -47.03
C ILE A 45 18.42 5.06 -47.35
N VAL A 46 18.02 3.87 -47.78
CA VAL A 46 18.92 2.75 -48.12
C VAL A 46 18.66 2.31 -49.54
N ASP A 47 19.54 2.68 -50.45
CA ASP A 47 19.46 2.40 -51.87
C ASP A 47 20.87 2.52 -52.48
N ASP A 48 21.25 1.69 -53.44
CA ASP A 48 22.55 1.75 -54.08
C ASP A 48 22.60 2.82 -55.22
N ASP A 49 21.46 3.43 -55.55
CA ASP A 49 21.32 4.46 -56.57
C ASP A 49 21.26 5.88 -55.95
N GLU A 50 22.29 6.69 -56.20
CA GLU A 50 22.41 8.07 -55.71
C GLU A 50 21.27 8.99 -56.18
N ASP A 51 20.74 8.76 -57.38
CA ASP A 51 19.63 9.54 -57.91
C ASP A 51 18.34 9.34 -57.10
N ILE A 52 18.14 8.15 -56.55
CA ILE A 52 16.99 7.84 -55.69
C ILE A 52 17.08 8.58 -54.33
N HIS A 53 18.27 8.71 -53.78
CA HIS A 53 18.50 9.51 -52.58
C HIS A 53 18.15 10.97 -52.82
N LEU A 54 18.68 11.55 -53.92
CA LEU A 54 18.43 12.92 -54.27
C LEU A 54 16.93 13.18 -54.52
N ALA A 55 16.27 12.34 -55.32
CA ALA A 55 14.84 12.43 -55.60
C ALA A 55 13.97 12.35 -54.33
N THR A 56 14.30 11.42 -53.43
CA THR A 56 13.60 11.24 -52.17
C THR A 56 13.74 12.48 -51.28
N ARG A 57 14.97 12.99 -51.12
CA ARG A 57 15.24 14.22 -50.35
C ARG A 57 14.54 15.44 -50.90
N LEU A 58 14.56 15.63 -52.22
CA LEU A 58 13.85 16.74 -52.88
C LEU A 58 12.34 16.66 -52.66
N THR A 59 11.77 15.45 -52.78
CA THR A 59 10.35 15.21 -52.57
C THR A 59 9.89 15.55 -51.17
N LEU A 60 10.67 15.17 -50.13
CA LEU A 60 10.30 15.29 -48.72
C LEU A 60 10.92 16.52 -48.04
N LYS A 61 11.68 17.37 -48.74
CA LYS A 61 12.49 18.48 -48.16
C LYS A 61 11.71 19.41 -47.23
N ASN A 62 10.46 19.72 -47.60
CA ASN A 62 9.64 20.66 -46.83
C ASN A 62 8.59 19.97 -45.94
N MET A 63 8.68 18.65 -45.83
CA MET A 63 7.74 17.88 -45.06
C MET A 63 7.96 18.13 -43.56
N GLN A 64 6.86 18.44 -42.89
CA GLN A 64 6.81 18.50 -41.40
C GLN A 64 5.67 17.61 -40.92
N PHE A 65 5.86 16.98 -39.78
CA PHE A 65 4.83 16.20 -39.12
C PHE A 65 4.76 16.56 -37.62
N LYS A 66 3.59 16.99 -37.16
CA LYS A 66 3.42 17.51 -35.77
C LYS A 66 4.48 18.56 -35.38
N GLY A 67 4.80 19.49 -36.28
CA GLY A 67 5.77 20.57 -36.06
C GLY A 67 7.25 20.17 -36.12
N ARG A 68 7.59 18.89 -36.33
CA ARG A 68 8.95 18.38 -36.44
C ARG A 68 9.37 18.22 -37.89
N ARG A 69 10.61 18.59 -38.23
CA ARG A 69 11.20 18.40 -39.55
C ARG A 69 11.78 17.00 -39.73
N LEU A 70 12.08 16.62 -41.00
CA LEU A 70 12.81 15.38 -41.30
C LEU A 70 14.29 15.66 -41.41
N GLU A 71 15.10 14.79 -40.81
CA GLU A 71 16.54 14.69 -41.00
C GLU A 71 16.85 13.41 -41.74
N PHE A 72 17.58 13.51 -42.87
CA PHE A 72 17.83 12.37 -43.73
C PHE A 72 19.25 11.84 -43.51
N ILE A 73 19.34 10.52 -43.33
CA ILE A 73 20.58 9.76 -43.27
C ILE A 73 20.62 8.87 -44.50
N ASP A 74 21.75 8.79 -45.18
CA ASP A 74 21.94 7.98 -46.38
C ASP A 74 22.80 6.77 -46.11
N ALA A 75 22.42 5.63 -46.69
CA ALA A 75 23.20 4.42 -46.77
C ALA A 75 23.09 3.82 -48.17
N TYR A 76 24.24 3.43 -48.72
CA TYR A 76 24.35 2.89 -50.08
C TYR A 76 24.46 1.37 -50.11
N SER A 77 24.44 0.72 -48.92
CA SER A 77 24.41 -0.72 -48.79
C SER A 77 23.71 -1.18 -47.51
N GLY A 78 23.32 -2.46 -47.47
CA GLY A 78 22.76 -3.04 -46.27
C GLY A 78 23.72 -3.05 -45.06
N GLU A 79 25.00 -3.25 -45.32
CA GLU A 79 26.02 -3.23 -44.26
C GLU A 79 26.19 -1.82 -43.66
N GLU A 80 26.25 -0.79 -44.50
CA GLU A 80 26.32 0.61 -44.05
C GLU A 80 25.08 1.00 -43.25
N ALA A 81 23.89 0.62 -43.73
CA ALA A 81 22.62 0.86 -43.00
C ALA A 81 22.62 0.23 -41.62
N TYR A 82 23.14 -0.99 -41.49
CA TYR A 82 23.24 -1.67 -40.20
C TYR A 82 24.14 -0.89 -39.20
N TYR A 83 25.28 -0.40 -39.61
CA TYR A 83 26.16 0.41 -38.77
C TYR A 83 25.57 1.78 -38.41
N LEU A 84 24.87 2.41 -39.36
CA LEU A 84 24.21 3.68 -39.10
C LEU A 84 23.08 3.54 -38.11
N LEU A 85 22.31 2.44 -38.15
CA LEU A 85 21.25 2.16 -37.18
C LEU A 85 21.77 1.86 -35.78
N GLN A 86 22.97 1.30 -35.64
CA GLN A 86 23.63 1.18 -34.33
C GLN A 86 23.99 2.56 -33.73
N SER A 87 24.40 3.50 -34.60
CA SER A 87 24.74 4.87 -34.16
C SER A 87 23.53 5.78 -34.00
N HIS A 88 22.42 5.46 -34.69
CA HIS A 88 21.16 6.22 -34.69
C HIS A 88 19.97 5.31 -34.38
N PRO A 89 19.87 4.74 -33.18
CA PRO A 89 18.78 3.84 -32.79
C PRO A 89 17.42 4.55 -32.74
N ASP A 90 17.40 5.88 -32.69
CA ASP A 90 16.24 6.77 -32.71
C ASP A 90 15.71 7.06 -34.13
N THR A 91 16.16 6.32 -35.14
CA THR A 91 15.64 6.43 -36.53
C THR A 91 14.16 6.04 -36.58
N ALA A 92 13.31 6.95 -37.03
CA ALA A 92 11.86 6.76 -37.06
C ALA A 92 11.38 5.92 -38.24
N VAL A 93 11.93 6.19 -39.44
CA VAL A 93 11.52 5.53 -40.68
C VAL A 93 12.75 5.15 -41.51
N MET A 94 12.71 3.97 -42.11
CA MET A 94 13.69 3.53 -43.09
C MET A 94 12.97 3.27 -44.44
N LEU A 95 13.47 3.90 -45.47
CA LEU A 95 13.11 3.62 -46.89
C LEU A 95 14.18 2.68 -47.45
N LEU A 96 13.84 1.41 -47.68
CA LEU A 96 14.79 0.35 -47.98
C LEU A 96 14.56 -0.25 -49.36
N ASP A 97 15.57 -0.30 -50.20
CA ASP A 97 15.51 -1.11 -51.41
C ASP A 97 15.69 -2.60 -51.11
N VAL A 98 14.97 -3.41 -51.85
CA VAL A 98 15.06 -4.88 -51.72
C VAL A 98 16.34 -5.41 -52.34
N VAL A 99 16.70 -4.87 -53.51
CA VAL A 99 17.84 -5.34 -54.35
C VAL A 99 18.90 -4.26 -54.35
N MET A 100 20.04 -4.60 -53.77
CA MET A 100 21.23 -3.74 -53.74
C MET A 100 22.46 -4.60 -54.11
N GLU A 101 23.45 -4.76 -53.23
CA GLU A 101 24.61 -5.61 -53.41
C GLU A 101 24.31 -7.08 -53.69
N THR A 102 23.10 -7.54 -53.26
CA THR A 102 22.55 -8.88 -53.57
C THR A 102 21.04 -8.78 -53.81
N GLU A 103 20.46 -9.81 -54.44
CA GLU A 103 19.00 -9.85 -54.73
C GLU A 103 18.11 -9.84 -53.49
N GLN A 104 18.68 -10.12 -52.31
CA GLN A 104 17.94 -10.22 -51.00
C GLN A 104 18.60 -9.35 -49.93
N ALA A 105 19.45 -8.42 -50.26
CA ALA A 105 20.22 -7.61 -49.29
C ALA A 105 19.26 -6.88 -48.32
N GLY A 106 18.21 -6.21 -48.83
CA GLY A 106 17.22 -5.51 -48.03
C GLY A 106 16.43 -6.43 -47.07
N LEU A 107 16.04 -7.62 -47.53
CA LEU A 107 15.32 -8.58 -46.67
C LEU A 107 16.18 -9.15 -45.55
N ASN A 108 17.44 -9.43 -45.86
CA ASN A 108 18.41 -9.89 -44.84
C ASN A 108 18.68 -8.84 -43.76
N LEU A 109 18.79 -7.57 -44.17
CA LEU A 109 18.96 -6.43 -43.29
C LEU A 109 17.78 -6.32 -42.29
N ILE A 110 16.53 -6.49 -42.73
CA ILE A 110 15.37 -6.46 -41.82
C ILE A 110 15.48 -7.51 -40.73
N GLY A 111 15.89 -8.75 -41.08
CA GLY A 111 16.11 -9.81 -40.11
C GLY A 111 17.16 -9.41 -39.06
N GLN A 112 18.26 -8.80 -39.50
CA GLN A 112 19.32 -8.29 -38.60
C GLN A 112 18.80 -7.16 -37.70
N ILE A 113 18.03 -6.21 -38.22
CA ILE A 113 17.45 -5.08 -37.47
C ILE A 113 16.50 -5.60 -36.38
N ARG A 114 15.57 -6.51 -36.72
CA ARG A 114 14.55 -7.00 -35.78
C ARG A 114 15.12 -7.94 -34.74
N HIS A 115 16.07 -8.84 -35.11
CA HIS A 115 16.57 -9.88 -34.21
C HIS A 115 17.88 -9.50 -33.49
N HIS A 116 18.77 -8.74 -34.14
CA HIS A 116 20.07 -8.41 -33.52
C HIS A 116 20.08 -7.01 -32.90
N LEU A 117 19.50 -6.00 -33.59
CA LEU A 117 19.45 -4.63 -33.04
C LEU A 117 18.22 -4.40 -32.16
N GLY A 118 17.16 -5.22 -32.31
CA GLY A 118 15.95 -5.10 -31.50
C GLY A 118 15.11 -3.83 -31.78
N LEU A 119 15.33 -3.13 -32.89
CA LEU A 119 14.66 -1.87 -33.23
C LEU A 119 13.21 -2.11 -33.69
N GLN A 120 12.31 -2.35 -32.73
CA GLN A 120 10.88 -2.60 -33.01
C GLN A 120 10.11 -1.32 -33.35
N SER A 121 10.57 -0.16 -32.89
CA SER A 121 9.95 1.15 -33.19
C SER A 121 10.19 1.59 -34.62
N LEU A 122 11.34 1.23 -35.23
CA LEU A 122 11.69 1.60 -36.58
C LEU A 122 10.62 1.14 -37.61
N ARG A 123 10.03 2.09 -38.34
CA ARG A 123 9.07 1.80 -39.40
C ARG A 123 9.82 1.57 -40.70
N ILE A 124 9.61 0.40 -41.35
CA ILE A 124 10.32 -0.03 -42.53
C ILE A 124 9.36 0.02 -43.72
N ILE A 125 9.73 0.77 -44.76
CA ILE A 125 9.02 0.86 -46.03
C ILE A 125 9.93 0.27 -47.12
N LEU A 126 9.55 -0.88 -47.65
CA LEU A 126 10.27 -1.51 -48.76
C LEU A 126 9.94 -0.84 -50.08
N ARG A 127 10.98 -0.58 -50.88
CA ARG A 127 10.90 -0.13 -52.26
C ARG A 127 11.52 -1.18 -53.18
N THR A 128 10.92 -1.47 -54.30
CA THR A 128 11.50 -2.41 -55.27
C THR A 128 11.29 -1.95 -56.69
N GLY A 129 12.33 -2.15 -57.52
CA GLY A 129 12.22 -1.99 -58.99
C GLY A 129 11.62 -3.21 -59.69
N GLN A 130 11.60 -4.38 -59.04
CA GLN A 130 11.20 -5.66 -59.64
C GLN A 130 10.26 -6.44 -58.70
N PRO A 131 8.93 -6.32 -58.87
CA PRO A 131 7.93 -6.93 -57.96
C PRO A 131 7.98 -8.46 -57.84
N GLY A 132 8.63 -9.14 -58.78
CA GLY A 132 8.69 -10.60 -58.82
C GLY A 132 9.61 -11.25 -57.76
N TYR A 133 10.60 -10.52 -57.22
CA TYR A 133 11.57 -11.05 -56.25
C TYR A 133 11.03 -11.12 -54.82
N ALA A 134 10.08 -10.28 -54.46
CA ALA A 134 9.49 -10.27 -53.12
C ALA A 134 7.96 -10.10 -53.22
N PRO A 135 7.15 -11.18 -53.29
CA PRO A 135 5.69 -11.07 -53.36
C PRO A 135 5.15 -10.34 -52.11
N GLU A 136 4.44 -9.24 -52.34
CA GLU A 136 3.98 -8.26 -51.32
C GLU A 136 3.36 -8.91 -50.08
N LEU A 137 2.35 -9.75 -50.22
CA LEU A 137 1.64 -10.39 -49.09
C LEU A 137 2.52 -11.31 -48.22
N LYS A 138 3.45 -12.07 -48.83
CA LYS A 138 4.33 -12.97 -48.08
C LYS A 138 5.44 -12.23 -47.39
N THR A 139 5.91 -11.13 -47.94
CA THR A 139 7.00 -10.33 -47.43
C THR A 139 6.53 -9.48 -46.24
N VAL A 140 5.39 -8.82 -46.36
CA VAL A 140 4.80 -8.02 -45.26
C VAL A 140 4.52 -8.91 -44.05
N ALA A 141 3.91 -10.09 -44.26
CA ALA A 141 3.57 -10.99 -43.17
C ALA A 141 4.79 -11.64 -42.48
N ARG A 142 5.92 -11.83 -43.18
CA ARG A 142 7.10 -12.55 -42.69
C ARG A 142 8.11 -11.64 -42.00
N TYR A 143 8.25 -10.40 -42.46
CA TYR A 143 9.37 -9.54 -42.07
C TYR A 143 9.00 -8.34 -41.21
N ASP A 144 7.76 -8.25 -40.73
CA ASP A 144 7.29 -7.14 -39.87
C ASP A 144 7.63 -5.75 -40.46
N ILE A 145 7.25 -5.55 -41.71
CA ILE A 145 7.41 -4.29 -42.44
C ILE A 145 6.09 -3.51 -42.48
N ASN A 146 6.19 -2.18 -42.55
CA ASN A 146 5.02 -1.29 -42.46
C ASN A 146 4.36 -1.05 -43.80
N ASP A 147 5.12 -1.07 -44.90
CA ASP A 147 4.60 -0.93 -46.24
C ASP A 147 5.57 -1.51 -47.31
N TYR A 148 5.02 -1.86 -48.46
CA TYR A 148 5.75 -2.39 -49.61
C TYR A 148 5.26 -1.68 -50.89
N LYS A 149 6.17 -1.06 -51.66
CA LYS A 149 5.83 -0.30 -52.88
C LYS A 149 6.82 -0.55 -53.99
N THR A 150 6.32 -0.50 -55.22
CA THR A 150 7.20 -0.44 -56.38
C THR A 150 7.76 0.97 -56.56
N LYS A 151 9.04 1.09 -57.00
CA LYS A 151 9.68 2.41 -57.26
C LYS A 151 8.86 3.28 -58.23
N THR A 152 8.15 2.66 -59.19
CA THR A 152 7.28 3.34 -60.17
C THR A 152 5.97 3.85 -59.62
N GLU A 153 5.48 3.29 -58.53
CA GLU A 153 4.23 3.72 -57.84
C GLU A 153 4.44 4.89 -56.89
N LEU A 154 5.66 5.20 -56.50
CA LEU A 154 6.00 6.25 -55.56
C LEU A 154 6.01 7.62 -56.21
N THR A 155 4.82 8.13 -56.52
CA THR A 155 4.65 9.56 -56.92
C THR A 155 4.86 10.45 -55.68
N HIS A 156 5.12 11.75 -55.92
CA HIS A 156 5.31 12.77 -54.88
C HIS A 156 4.23 12.66 -53.76
N ASP A 157 2.95 12.70 -54.13
CA ASP A 157 1.84 12.69 -53.18
C ASP A 157 1.73 11.36 -52.42
N LYS A 158 1.98 10.24 -53.10
CA LYS A 158 1.96 8.92 -52.46
C LYS A 158 3.09 8.77 -51.45
N LEU A 159 4.30 9.26 -51.73
CA LEU A 159 5.42 9.22 -50.79
C LEU A 159 5.13 10.05 -49.54
N HIS A 160 4.50 11.22 -49.67
CA HIS A 160 4.07 12.02 -48.54
C HIS A 160 3.05 11.27 -47.67
N VAL A 161 2.03 10.65 -48.24
CA VAL A 161 1.02 9.89 -47.51
C VAL A 161 1.64 8.70 -46.76
N ILE A 162 2.53 7.97 -47.41
CA ILE A 162 3.24 6.82 -46.80
C ILE A 162 4.09 7.28 -45.64
N MET A 163 4.86 8.36 -45.80
CA MET A 163 5.69 8.92 -44.72
C MET A 163 4.85 9.41 -43.55
N MET A 164 3.73 10.11 -43.79
CA MET A 164 2.82 10.51 -42.70
C MET A 164 2.26 9.30 -41.96
N THR A 165 1.91 8.23 -42.67
CA THR A 165 1.38 7.01 -42.08
C THR A 165 2.46 6.30 -41.22
N ALA A 166 3.68 6.21 -41.75
CA ALA A 166 4.82 5.61 -41.02
C ALA A 166 5.18 6.43 -39.78
N LEU A 167 5.29 7.75 -39.87
CA LEU A 167 5.57 8.62 -38.73
C LEU A 167 4.47 8.58 -37.65
N ARG A 168 3.19 8.52 -38.09
CA ARG A 168 2.09 8.31 -37.14
C ARG A 168 2.21 6.98 -36.44
N SER A 169 2.51 5.90 -37.14
CA SER A 169 2.68 4.57 -36.59
C SER A 169 3.90 4.51 -35.65
N TYR A 170 4.99 5.21 -35.96
CA TYR A 170 6.15 5.37 -35.10
C TYR A 170 5.77 6.02 -33.76
N LEU A 171 5.13 7.19 -33.81
CA LEU A 171 4.73 7.91 -32.61
C LEU A 171 3.71 7.13 -31.75
N LEU A 172 2.76 6.44 -32.38
CA LEU A 172 1.82 5.59 -31.65
C LEU A 172 2.53 4.42 -30.94
N TYR A 173 3.54 3.84 -31.58
CA TYR A 173 4.32 2.78 -30.97
C TYR A 173 5.14 3.32 -29.78
N GLU A 174 5.81 4.45 -29.93
CA GLU A 174 6.55 5.11 -28.85
C GLU A 174 5.61 5.46 -27.67
N GLU A 175 4.43 6.01 -27.96
CA GLU A 175 3.41 6.32 -26.95
C GLU A 175 2.93 5.05 -26.21
N LEU A 176 2.70 3.95 -26.95
CA LEU A 176 2.33 2.66 -26.35
C LEU A 176 3.44 2.09 -25.47
N VAL A 177 4.72 2.21 -25.89
CA VAL A 177 5.87 1.76 -25.09
C VAL A 177 5.98 2.60 -23.82
N THR A 178 5.88 3.93 -23.94
CA THR A 178 5.88 4.83 -22.78
C THR A 178 4.75 4.49 -21.82
N LEU A 179 3.52 4.33 -22.31
CA LEU A 179 2.38 3.94 -21.45
C LEU A 179 2.54 2.55 -20.83
N ALA A 180 3.23 1.64 -21.52
CA ALA A 180 3.45 0.29 -21.00
C ALA A 180 4.48 0.23 -19.89
N TYR A 181 5.50 1.11 -19.88
CA TYR A 181 6.66 1.02 -19.01
C TYR A 181 6.88 2.23 -18.10
N ASP A 182 6.29 3.39 -18.39
CA ASP A 182 6.48 4.61 -17.62
C ASP A 182 5.20 5.05 -16.89
N ASP A 183 5.36 5.81 -15.80
CA ASP A 183 4.27 6.47 -15.09
C ASP A 183 4.01 7.85 -15.71
N PRO A 184 2.80 8.10 -16.23
CA PRO A 184 2.50 9.33 -17.00
C PRO A 184 2.55 10.61 -16.15
N LEU A 185 2.45 10.51 -14.81
CA LEU A 185 2.50 11.69 -13.94
C LEU A 185 3.94 12.11 -13.64
N THR A 186 4.79 11.16 -13.31
CA THR A 186 6.14 11.43 -12.80
C THR A 186 7.24 11.24 -13.83
N GLY A 187 6.98 10.50 -14.91
CA GLY A 187 7.98 10.12 -15.93
C GLY A 187 8.92 8.99 -15.49
N LEU A 188 8.83 8.53 -14.24
CA LEU A 188 9.58 7.37 -13.77
C LEU A 188 9.01 6.08 -14.39
N PHE A 189 9.75 4.99 -14.30
CA PHE A 189 9.20 3.68 -14.66
C PHE A 189 7.94 3.37 -13.86
N ASN A 190 6.96 2.72 -14.51
CA ASN A 190 5.85 2.09 -13.81
C ASN A 190 6.28 0.69 -13.29
N ARG A 191 5.34 -0.08 -12.71
CA ARG A 191 5.63 -1.43 -12.19
C ARG A 191 6.22 -2.36 -13.26
N ASN A 192 5.72 -2.30 -14.50
CA ASN A 192 6.21 -3.16 -15.58
C ASN A 192 7.62 -2.75 -16.02
N GLY A 193 7.87 -1.44 -16.11
CA GLY A 193 9.18 -0.87 -16.39
C GLY A 193 10.20 -1.27 -15.34
N LEU A 194 9.83 -1.16 -14.05
CA LEU A 194 10.68 -1.62 -12.95
C LEU A 194 11.05 -3.10 -13.08
N LEU A 195 10.06 -4.00 -13.26
CA LEU A 195 10.31 -5.43 -13.37
C LEU A 195 11.21 -5.78 -14.56
N ASN A 196 10.99 -5.12 -15.70
CA ASN A 196 11.86 -5.29 -16.88
C ASN A 196 13.30 -4.88 -16.57
N MET A 197 13.49 -3.72 -15.95
CA MET A 197 14.82 -3.22 -15.57
C MET A 197 15.47 -4.07 -14.48
N LEU A 198 14.72 -4.56 -13.49
CA LEU A 198 15.23 -5.47 -12.48
C LEU A 198 15.78 -6.75 -13.12
N ASN A 199 15.01 -7.38 -14.01
CA ASN A 199 15.45 -8.60 -14.68
C ASN A 199 16.70 -8.40 -15.54
N LEU A 200 16.84 -7.24 -16.20
CA LEU A 200 18.06 -6.87 -16.94
C LEU A 200 19.27 -6.70 -16.02
N GLN A 201 19.11 -5.98 -14.91
CA GLN A 201 20.19 -5.73 -13.96
C GLN A 201 20.61 -7.00 -13.20
N LEU A 202 19.65 -7.83 -12.79
CA LEU A 202 19.89 -9.08 -12.09
C LEU A 202 20.53 -10.14 -12.99
N GLY A 203 20.24 -10.15 -14.29
CA GLY A 203 20.86 -11.06 -15.25
C GLY A 203 22.37 -10.88 -15.41
N SER A 204 22.89 -9.71 -15.05
CA SER A 204 24.33 -9.38 -15.07
C SER A 204 24.93 -9.22 -13.66
N TYR A 205 24.15 -9.45 -12.60
CA TYR A 205 24.59 -9.26 -11.22
C TYR A 205 25.47 -10.42 -10.74
N SER A 206 26.59 -10.10 -10.09
CA SER A 206 27.47 -11.05 -9.40
C SER A 206 27.69 -10.56 -7.97
N GLU A 207 27.72 -11.48 -7.00
CA GLU A 207 28.00 -11.17 -5.58
C GLU A 207 29.43 -10.67 -5.33
N GLU A 208 30.31 -10.83 -6.30
CA GLU A 208 31.69 -10.29 -6.24
C GLU A 208 31.76 -8.77 -6.49
N ALA A 209 30.63 -8.11 -6.79
CA ALA A 209 30.57 -6.67 -6.98
C ALA A 209 30.96 -5.92 -5.68
N GLU A 210 31.79 -4.89 -5.81
CA GLU A 210 32.30 -4.10 -4.66
C GLU A 210 31.18 -3.48 -3.81
N GLN A 211 29.97 -3.29 -4.37
CA GLN A 211 28.81 -2.72 -3.68
C GLN A 211 27.56 -3.55 -3.95
N GLN A 212 26.81 -3.83 -2.91
CA GLN A 212 25.55 -4.56 -3.01
C GLN A 212 24.48 -3.76 -3.74
N LEU A 213 23.75 -4.45 -4.62
CA LEU A 213 22.56 -3.90 -5.27
C LEU A 213 21.33 -4.17 -4.38
N GLN A 214 20.54 -3.14 -4.11
CA GLN A 214 19.40 -3.21 -3.22
C GLN A 214 18.16 -2.57 -3.85
N LEU A 215 16.99 -3.15 -3.58
CA LEU A 215 15.70 -2.56 -3.94
C LEU A 215 15.06 -1.98 -2.69
N ALA A 216 14.83 -0.67 -2.67
CA ALA A 216 14.07 0.02 -1.65
C ALA A 216 12.65 0.32 -2.17
N LEU A 217 11.64 -0.09 -1.43
CA LEU A 217 10.26 0.35 -1.63
C LEU A 217 9.94 1.44 -0.62
N ILE A 218 9.38 2.53 -1.09
CA ILE A 218 9.12 3.74 -0.31
C ILE A 218 7.62 4.06 -0.40
N ASP A 219 7.00 4.32 0.75
CA ASP A 219 5.60 4.69 0.86
C ASP A 219 5.48 6.01 1.61
N LEU A 220 4.84 7.00 0.98
CA LEU A 220 4.65 8.32 1.57
C LEU A 220 3.52 8.28 2.60
N ASN A 221 3.86 8.60 3.85
CA ASN A 221 2.88 8.58 4.93
C ASN A 221 1.84 9.69 4.76
N GLN A 222 0.57 9.38 5.06
CA GLN A 222 -0.54 10.33 5.09
C GLN A 222 -0.79 11.09 3.77
N PHE A 223 -0.38 10.54 2.63
CA PHE A 223 -0.59 11.16 1.32
C PHE A 223 -2.08 11.40 1.01
N SER A 224 -2.98 10.48 1.41
CA SER A 224 -4.43 10.67 1.28
C SER A 224 -4.93 11.88 2.05
N VAL A 225 -4.44 12.10 3.28
CA VAL A 225 -4.81 13.26 4.11
C VAL A 225 -4.36 14.56 3.45
N LEU A 226 -3.19 14.54 2.82
CA LEU A 226 -2.70 15.70 2.06
C LEU A 226 -3.64 16.00 0.88
N ASN A 227 -4.03 14.99 0.10
CA ASN A 227 -4.97 15.16 -1.00
C ASN A 227 -6.35 15.66 -0.53
N ASP A 228 -6.86 15.12 0.58
CA ASP A 228 -8.14 15.54 1.17
C ASP A 228 -8.10 16.98 1.68
N THR A 229 -6.92 17.44 2.13
CA THR A 229 -6.74 18.78 2.72
C THR A 229 -6.45 19.84 1.66
N PHE A 230 -5.55 19.54 0.71
CA PHE A 230 -5.00 20.51 -0.24
C PHE A 230 -5.42 20.25 -1.69
N GLY A 231 -6.12 19.15 -1.96
CA GLY A 231 -6.56 18.75 -3.30
C GLY A 231 -5.53 17.94 -4.10
N ASN A 232 -6.02 17.18 -5.10
CA ASN A 232 -5.20 16.26 -5.90
C ASN A 232 -4.08 16.98 -6.69
N GLN A 233 -4.28 18.23 -7.08
CA GLN A 233 -3.25 18.99 -7.82
C GLN A 233 -1.98 19.20 -7.00
N GLN A 234 -2.11 19.50 -5.70
CA GLN A 234 -0.97 19.65 -4.80
C GLN A 234 -0.29 18.30 -4.55
N GLY A 235 -1.07 17.22 -4.42
CA GLY A 235 -0.54 15.87 -4.33
C GLY A 235 0.28 15.49 -5.57
N ASP A 236 -0.19 15.82 -6.77
CA ASP A 236 0.52 15.55 -8.02
C ASP A 236 1.86 16.30 -8.10
N LEU A 237 1.90 17.55 -7.64
CA LEU A 237 3.15 18.33 -7.55
C LEU A 237 4.13 17.69 -6.56
N LEU A 238 3.64 17.25 -5.39
CA LEU A 238 4.47 16.55 -4.41
C LEU A 238 5.07 15.27 -4.98
N LEU A 239 4.26 14.44 -5.67
CA LEU A 239 4.72 13.21 -6.30
C LEU A 239 5.79 13.47 -7.36
N LYS A 240 5.62 14.49 -8.21
CA LYS A 240 6.62 14.90 -9.22
C LYS A 240 7.92 15.35 -8.57
N ALA A 241 7.84 16.20 -7.54
CA ALA A 241 9.01 16.70 -6.84
C ALA A 241 9.76 15.57 -6.11
N PHE A 242 9.02 14.63 -5.49
CA PHE A 242 9.62 13.46 -4.84
C PHE A 242 10.27 12.51 -5.86
N ALA A 243 9.63 12.29 -7.01
CA ALA A 243 10.16 11.49 -8.11
C ALA A 243 11.53 12.03 -8.59
N GLN A 244 11.63 13.34 -8.82
CA GLN A 244 12.89 13.99 -9.20
C GLN A 244 13.98 13.82 -8.12
N ARG A 245 13.62 13.90 -6.85
CA ARG A 245 14.57 13.66 -5.76
C ARG A 245 15.08 12.23 -5.73
N LEU A 246 14.21 11.23 -6.02
CA LEU A 246 14.60 9.82 -6.09
C LEU A 246 15.56 9.56 -7.26
N GLU A 247 15.25 10.08 -8.43
CA GLU A 247 16.06 9.89 -9.63
C GLU A 247 17.46 10.50 -9.48
N ASN A 248 17.56 11.63 -8.79
CA ASN A 248 18.81 12.34 -8.53
C ASN A 248 19.62 11.77 -7.33
N GLN A 249 19.20 10.65 -6.72
CA GLN A 249 19.96 10.04 -5.65
C GLN A 249 21.26 9.42 -6.18
N GLU A 250 22.36 9.70 -5.49
CA GLU A 250 23.64 9.07 -5.77
C GLU A 250 23.54 7.56 -5.60
N GLY A 251 23.96 6.79 -6.61
CA GLY A 251 23.82 5.33 -6.64
C GLY A 251 22.47 4.84 -7.20
N CYS A 252 21.56 5.72 -7.58
CA CYS A 252 20.33 5.36 -8.27
C CYS A 252 20.64 4.66 -9.60
N LYS A 253 20.09 3.47 -9.80
CA LYS A 253 20.14 2.72 -11.06
C LYS A 253 18.80 2.75 -11.77
N VAL A 254 17.71 2.63 -11.02
CA VAL A 254 16.34 2.66 -11.52
C VAL A 254 15.46 3.28 -10.46
N ALA A 255 14.68 4.29 -10.84
CA ALA A 255 13.59 4.83 -10.03
C ALA A 255 12.25 4.51 -10.71
N ALA A 256 11.25 4.14 -9.92
CA ALA A 256 9.93 3.79 -10.42
C ALA A 256 8.83 4.28 -9.46
N ARG A 257 7.64 4.53 -10.02
CA ARG A 257 6.41 4.72 -9.25
C ARG A 257 5.48 3.56 -9.52
N LEU A 258 5.12 2.82 -8.46
CA LEU A 258 4.36 1.58 -8.58
C LEU A 258 2.85 1.83 -8.60
N ASN A 259 2.38 2.73 -7.76
CA ASN A 259 1.00 3.20 -7.68
C ASN A 259 0.95 4.45 -6.78
N ALA A 260 -0.19 5.11 -6.69
CA ALA A 260 -0.48 6.30 -5.87
C ALA A 260 0.74 6.98 -5.23
N ASP A 261 1.11 6.57 -4.03
CA ASP A 261 2.16 7.10 -3.15
C ASP A 261 3.34 6.14 -2.93
N HIS A 262 3.38 5.04 -3.71
CA HIS A 262 4.43 4.02 -3.60
C HIS A 262 5.48 4.18 -4.69
N PHE A 263 6.74 4.31 -4.26
CA PHE A 263 7.90 4.40 -5.13
C PHE A 263 8.85 3.21 -4.92
N ALA A 264 9.69 2.97 -5.91
CA ALA A 264 10.75 1.98 -5.86
C ALA A 264 12.06 2.60 -6.32
N LEU A 265 13.15 2.24 -5.66
CA LEU A 265 14.49 2.68 -5.99
C LEU A 265 15.42 1.46 -6.00
N LEU A 266 15.90 1.07 -7.19
CA LEU A 266 17.03 0.14 -7.31
C LEU A 266 18.30 0.95 -7.22
N TYR A 267 19.12 0.65 -6.23
CA TYR A 267 20.31 1.44 -6.02
C TYR A 267 21.51 0.60 -5.55
N GLN A 268 22.69 1.13 -5.77
CA GLN A 268 23.96 0.53 -5.41
C GLN A 268 24.51 1.25 -4.18
N GLY A 269 24.57 0.54 -3.04
CA GLY A 269 25.00 1.10 -1.77
C GLY A 269 24.23 0.54 -0.57
N ASP A 270 24.34 1.18 0.60
CA ASP A 270 23.68 0.76 1.83
C ASP A 270 22.38 1.54 2.06
N ALA A 271 21.25 0.81 2.08
CA ALA A 271 19.90 1.37 2.22
C ALA A 271 19.60 1.98 3.58
N GLU A 272 20.31 1.61 4.62
CA GLU A 272 20.13 2.26 5.91
C GLU A 272 20.41 3.77 5.83
N HIS A 273 21.26 4.17 4.87
CA HIS A 273 21.58 5.57 4.62
C HIS A 273 20.49 6.33 3.84
N LEU A 274 19.59 5.64 3.12
CA LEU A 274 18.48 6.33 2.41
C LEU A 274 17.56 7.10 3.35
N LYS A 275 17.28 6.55 4.54
CA LYS A 275 16.46 7.22 5.55
C LYS A 275 17.11 8.49 6.09
N ALA A 276 18.45 8.52 6.17
CA ALA A 276 19.23 9.62 6.71
C ALA A 276 19.59 10.66 5.65
N ARG A 277 19.29 10.43 4.35
CA ARG A 277 19.59 11.40 3.30
C ARG A 277 18.65 12.60 3.42
N GLU A 278 19.22 13.69 3.84
CA GLU A 278 18.56 14.99 4.01
C GLU A 278 17.79 15.39 2.74
N SER A 279 18.31 15.05 1.55
CA SER A 279 17.67 15.32 0.26
C SER A 279 16.29 14.69 0.09
N LEU A 280 16.01 13.53 0.72
CA LEU A 280 14.70 12.87 0.64
C LEU A 280 13.72 13.37 1.70
N THR A 281 14.23 13.82 2.86
CA THR A 281 13.41 14.22 4.00
C THR A 281 13.11 15.73 4.04
N GLN A 282 13.85 16.53 3.26
CA GLN A 282 13.58 17.97 3.17
C GLN A 282 12.12 18.24 2.79
N PRO A 283 11.47 19.21 3.41
CA PRO A 283 10.13 19.64 3.02
C PRO A 283 10.07 20.00 1.53
N ILE A 284 8.93 19.80 0.92
CA ILE A 284 8.66 20.29 -0.43
C ILE A 284 7.88 21.58 -0.31
N LEU A 285 8.33 22.61 -1.02
CA LEU A 285 7.71 23.94 -0.98
C LEU A 285 6.72 24.09 -2.14
N PHE A 286 5.45 24.38 -1.82
CA PHE A 286 4.41 24.76 -2.78
C PHE A 286 3.68 25.99 -2.26
N ASP A 287 3.48 27.00 -3.10
CA ASP A 287 2.78 28.25 -2.76
C ASP A 287 3.27 28.86 -1.44
N ASP A 288 4.60 28.87 -1.22
CA ASP A 288 5.27 29.33 0.00
C ASP A 288 4.93 28.54 1.27
N ILE A 289 4.30 27.35 1.15
CA ILE A 289 4.01 26.44 2.25
C ILE A 289 4.98 25.25 2.21
N GLU A 290 5.65 25.00 3.34
CA GLU A 290 6.51 23.83 3.51
C GLU A 290 5.67 22.59 3.87
N HIS A 291 5.75 21.56 3.03
CA HIS A 291 5.14 20.26 3.27
C HIS A 291 6.19 19.27 3.76
N PRO A 292 6.18 18.91 5.05
CA PRO A 292 7.12 17.94 5.59
C PRO A 292 6.85 16.55 4.98
N LEU A 293 7.93 15.87 4.59
CA LEU A 293 7.86 14.53 4.06
C LEU A 293 8.14 13.50 5.16
N SER A 294 7.26 12.53 5.27
CA SER A 294 7.45 11.33 6.08
C SER A 294 7.12 10.11 5.23
N PHE A 295 7.94 9.07 5.30
CA PHE A 295 7.76 7.85 4.52
C PHE A 295 8.32 6.63 5.25
N CYS A 296 7.78 5.46 4.93
CA CYS A 296 8.31 4.18 5.37
C CYS A 296 9.11 3.53 4.23
N ILE A 297 10.17 2.80 4.58
CA ILE A 297 11.05 2.13 3.61
C ILE A 297 11.14 0.64 3.93
N GLY A 298 10.92 -0.19 2.92
CA GLY A 298 11.23 -1.61 2.94
C GLY A 298 12.34 -1.94 1.95
N VAL A 299 13.39 -2.58 2.40
CA VAL A 299 14.58 -2.86 1.60
C VAL A 299 14.80 -4.35 1.44
N ALA A 300 15.14 -4.78 0.22
CA ALA A 300 15.64 -6.12 -0.05
C ALA A 300 16.97 -6.07 -0.79
N THR A 301 17.93 -6.90 -0.39
CA THR A 301 19.24 -7.00 -1.02
C THR A 301 19.18 -8.06 -2.12
N CYS A 302 19.74 -7.74 -3.28
CA CYS A 302 19.89 -8.68 -4.38
C CYS A 302 20.84 -9.81 -4.02
N THR A 303 20.50 -11.03 -4.42
CA THR A 303 21.38 -12.21 -4.36
C THR A 303 21.47 -12.84 -5.74
N GLU A 304 22.53 -13.59 -5.99
CA GLU A 304 22.74 -14.25 -7.27
C GLU A 304 21.61 -15.24 -7.59
N GLY A 305 21.12 -15.19 -8.82
CA GLY A 305 20.02 -16.06 -9.28
C GLY A 305 18.61 -15.64 -8.85
N MET A 306 18.45 -14.53 -8.10
CA MET A 306 17.14 -14.00 -7.70
C MET A 306 16.41 -13.38 -8.89
N SER A 307 15.10 -13.59 -8.98
CA SER A 307 14.24 -12.91 -9.96
C SER A 307 13.78 -11.53 -9.47
N GLY A 308 13.42 -10.65 -10.42
CA GLY A 308 12.88 -9.32 -10.09
C GLY A 308 11.60 -9.38 -9.26
N ASP A 309 10.73 -10.39 -9.50
CA ASP A 309 9.50 -10.60 -8.73
C ASP A 309 9.77 -11.03 -7.28
N GLU A 310 10.76 -11.90 -7.06
CA GLU A 310 11.18 -12.30 -5.70
C GLU A 310 11.76 -11.12 -4.93
N LEU A 311 12.65 -10.33 -5.56
CA LEU A 311 13.21 -9.15 -4.94
C LEU A 311 12.14 -8.12 -4.57
N LEU A 312 11.18 -7.88 -5.47
CA LEU A 312 10.05 -6.99 -5.22
C LEU A 312 9.15 -7.51 -4.09
N SER A 313 8.91 -8.81 -4.03
CA SER A 313 8.14 -9.45 -2.96
C SER A 313 8.81 -9.28 -1.60
N TYR A 314 10.12 -9.49 -1.51
CA TYR A 314 10.90 -9.33 -0.28
C TYR A 314 10.93 -7.88 0.21
N ALA A 315 11.12 -6.92 -0.69
CA ALA A 315 11.04 -5.49 -0.36
C ALA A 315 9.63 -5.10 0.12
N THR A 316 8.58 -5.69 -0.47
CA THR A 316 7.17 -5.48 -0.05
C THR A 316 6.91 -6.01 1.36
N MET A 317 7.45 -7.19 1.71
CA MET A 317 7.35 -7.73 3.07
C MET A 317 8.05 -6.82 4.09
N ALA A 318 9.23 -6.32 3.75
CA ALA A 318 9.97 -5.38 4.59
C ALA A 318 9.21 -4.05 4.77
N LEU A 319 8.62 -3.51 3.70
CA LEU A 319 7.83 -2.27 3.74
C LEU A 319 6.58 -2.43 4.63
N LYS A 320 5.87 -3.56 4.52
CA LYS A 320 4.72 -3.85 5.39
C LYS A 320 5.13 -3.85 6.85
N ARG A 321 6.29 -4.44 7.18
CA ARG A 321 6.82 -4.44 8.54
C ARG A 321 7.23 -3.03 9.00
N ALA A 322 7.81 -2.23 8.12
CA ALA A 322 8.14 -0.83 8.42
C ALA A 322 6.90 -0.01 8.77
N LYS A 323 5.81 -0.15 8.01
CA LYS A 323 4.52 0.51 8.30
C LYS A 323 3.97 0.14 9.67
N ASN A 324 4.09 -1.13 10.07
CA ASN A 324 3.64 -1.60 11.38
C ASN A 324 4.50 -1.06 12.55
N GLN A 325 5.75 -0.65 12.30
CA GLN A 325 6.63 -0.04 13.31
C GLN A 325 6.38 1.46 13.51
N GLY A 326 5.57 2.07 12.63
CA GLY A 326 5.21 3.48 12.70
C GLY A 326 5.91 4.35 11.63
N HIS A 327 5.52 5.62 11.62
CA HIS A 327 5.99 6.58 10.63
C HIS A 327 7.52 6.76 10.63
N GLY A 328 8.10 6.90 9.45
CA GLY A 328 9.52 7.12 9.25
C GLY A 328 10.39 5.87 9.50
N SER A 329 9.82 4.67 9.54
CA SER A 329 10.56 3.43 9.77
C SER A 329 11.22 2.92 8.49
N CYS A 330 12.42 2.31 8.65
CA CYS A 330 13.12 1.58 7.59
C CYS A 330 13.40 0.15 8.07
N VAL A 331 13.00 -0.83 7.26
CA VAL A 331 13.20 -2.25 7.57
C VAL A 331 13.88 -2.94 6.41
N ILE A 332 14.95 -3.66 6.72
CA ILE A 332 15.63 -4.52 5.75
C ILE A 332 15.04 -5.93 5.84
N PHE A 333 14.73 -6.50 4.69
CA PHE A 333 14.23 -7.87 4.58
C PHE A 333 15.22 -8.87 5.20
N LYS A 334 14.69 -9.80 5.97
CA LYS A 334 15.41 -10.96 6.52
C LYS A 334 14.64 -12.24 6.19
N PRO A 335 15.30 -13.35 5.83
CA PRO A 335 14.60 -14.60 5.51
C PRO A 335 13.62 -15.08 6.60
N ALA A 336 13.91 -14.79 7.88
CA ALA A 336 13.01 -15.07 9.00
C ALA A 336 11.61 -14.45 8.83
N MET A 337 11.48 -13.34 8.10
CA MET A 337 10.17 -12.69 7.86
C MET A 337 9.23 -13.55 7.02
N VAL A 338 9.77 -14.37 6.11
CA VAL A 338 8.97 -15.33 5.32
C VAL A 338 8.40 -16.42 6.23
N GLU A 339 9.22 -16.94 7.13
CA GLU A 339 8.78 -17.97 8.08
C GLU A 339 7.76 -17.40 9.08
N GLU A 340 7.97 -16.19 9.59
CA GLU A 340 7.00 -15.48 10.43
C GLU A 340 5.65 -15.34 9.70
N LEU A 341 5.65 -14.91 8.43
CA LEU A 341 4.43 -14.74 7.64
C LEU A 341 3.71 -16.07 7.39
N ARG A 342 4.47 -17.14 7.09
CA ARG A 342 3.92 -18.51 6.95
C ARG A 342 3.29 -18.97 8.25
N HIS A 343 3.99 -18.80 9.36
CA HIS A 343 3.52 -19.16 10.70
C HIS A 343 2.23 -18.40 11.05
N HIS A 344 2.18 -17.07 10.84
CA HIS A 344 0.98 -16.26 11.06
C HIS A 344 -0.20 -16.74 10.19
N SER A 345 0.04 -17.02 8.90
CA SER A 345 -1.01 -17.51 7.99
C SER A 345 -1.52 -18.90 8.41
N GLN A 346 -0.65 -19.75 8.90
CA GLN A 346 -1.01 -21.08 9.41
C GLN A 346 -1.80 -20.96 10.71
N MET A 347 -1.35 -20.09 11.63
CA MET A 347 -2.01 -19.82 12.90
C MET A 347 -3.44 -19.29 12.69
N LEU A 348 -3.64 -18.33 11.79
CA LEU A 348 -4.97 -17.80 11.47
C LEU A 348 -5.92 -18.87 10.91
N ARG A 349 -5.41 -19.73 10.01
CA ARG A 349 -6.23 -20.83 9.48
C ARG A 349 -6.62 -21.82 10.57
N SER A 350 -5.69 -22.13 11.49
CA SER A 350 -5.97 -23.02 12.62
C SER A 350 -6.94 -22.37 13.60
N LEU A 351 -6.74 -21.11 13.96
CA LEU A 351 -7.64 -20.37 14.85
C LEU A 351 -9.08 -20.32 14.30
N LYS A 352 -9.24 -20.01 13.02
CA LYS A 352 -10.55 -19.97 12.37
C LYS A 352 -11.24 -21.34 12.42
N ARG A 353 -10.51 -22.41 12.08
CA ARG A 353 -11.04 -23.79 12.13
C ARG A 353 -11.44 -24.17 13.56
N ASP A 354 -10.57 -23.91 14.52
CA ASP A 354 -10.76 -24.31 15.91
C ASP A 354 -11.89 -23.51 16.59
N LEU A 355 -12.07 -22.24 16.20
CA LEU A 355 -13.24 -21.43 16.58
C LEU A 355 -14.54 -22.03 16.01
N ASP A 356 -14.54 -22.45 14.74
CA ASP A 356 -15.71 -23.08 14.10
C ASP A 356 -16.05 -24.44 14.72
N LEU A 357 -15.08 -25.15 15.27
CA LEU A 357 -15.24 -26.47 15.91
C LEU A 357 -15.48 -26.37 17.43
N GLY A 358 -15.50 -25.17 18.03
CA GLY A 358 -15.69 -24.97 19.46
C GLY A 358 -14.53 -25.52 20.30
N GLN A 359 -13.29 -25.42 19.82
CA GLN A 359 -12.09 -25.93 20.52
C GLN A 359 -11.36 -24.85 21.33
N LEU A 360 -11.91 -23.64 21.40
CA LEU A 360 -11.46 -22.63 22.34
C LEU A 360 -12.18 -22.80 23.66
N PHE A 361 -11.60 -22.30 24.75
CA PHE A 361 -12.20 -22.32 26.06
C PHE A 361 -11.89 -21.05 26.83
N LEU A 362 -12.63 -20.82 27.92
CA LEU A 362 -12.43 -19.68 28.80
C LEU A 362 -11.76 -20.14 30.11
N GLU A 363 -10.90 -19.30 30.62
CA GLU A 363 -10.44 -19.32 32.02
C GLU A 363 -10.95 -18.04 32.67
N TYR A 364 -11.17 -18.12 33.98
CA TYR A 364 -11.76 -17.04 34.77
C TYR A 364 -10.77 -16.58 35.83
N GLN A 365 -10.61 -15.27 35.97
CA GLN A 365 -9.76 -14.69 37.01
C GLN A 365 -10.61 -13.85 37.95
N PRO A 366 -10.56 -14.16 39.30
CA PRO A 366 -11.33 -13.42 40.29
C PRO A 366 -10.94 -11.96 40.44
N GLN A 367 -11.94 -11.09 40.59
CA GLN A 367 -11.85 -9.67 40.93
C GLN A 367 -12.46 -9.45 42.31
N ILE A 368 -11.69 -8.87 43.23
CA ILE A 368 -12.09 -8.69 44.64
C ILE A 368 -12.17 -7.21 45.01
N ASP A 369 -13.03 -6.90 46.00
CA ASP A 369 -13.00 -5.64 46.74
C ASP A 369 -11.78 -5.63 47.66
N LEU A 370 -10.92 -4.64 47.54
CA LEU A 370 -9.66 -4.58 48.32
C LEU A 370 -9.88 -4.24 49.79
N ALA A 371 -10.97 -3.62 50.16
CA ALA A 371 -11.28 -3.28 51.55
C ALA A 371 -11.90 -4.46 52.32
N THR A 372 -12.82 -5.19 51.65
CA THR A 372 -13.61 -6.27 52.29
C THR A 372 -13.11 -7.66 51.94
N ASN A 373 -12.27 -7.81 50.94
CA ASN A 373 -11.86 -9.05 50.28
C ASN A 373 -13.03 -9.88 49.72
N GLN A 374 -14.18 -9.27 49.46
CA GLN A 374 -15.32 -9.95 48.83
C GLN A 374 -15.10 -10.13 47.34
N LEU A 375 -15.53 -11.28 46.79
CA LEU A 375 -15.55 -11.53 45.37
C LEU A 375 -16.64 -10.65 44.70
N LEU A 376 -16.24 -9.80 43.76
CA LEU A 376 -17.13 -8.89 43.05
C LEU A 376 -17.46 -9.37 41.65
N GLY A 377 -16.49 -10.01 41.00
CA GLY A 377 -16.61 -10.43 39.62
C GLY A 377 -15.50 -11.40 39.21
N VAL A 378 -15.59 -11.83 37.98
CA VAL A 378 -14.56 -12.65 37.34
C VAL A 378 -14.34 -12.14 35.92
N GLU A 379 -13.08 -12.11 35.45
CA GLU A 379 -12.73 -11.78 34.09
C GLU A 379 -12.64 -13.04 33.23
N ALA A 380 -13.36 -13.10 32.11
CA ALA A 380 -13.32 -14.17 31.12
C ALA A 380 -12.13 -13.98 30.18
N LEU A 381 -11.20 -14.90 30.23
CA LEU A 381 -9.96 -14.87 29.48
C LEU A 381 -9.92 -16.02 28.48
N VAL A 382 -9.99 -15.70 27.19
CA VAL A 382 -9.96 -16.69 26.11
C VAL A 382 -8.62 -17.45 26.07
N ARG A 383 -8.73 -18.76 25.84
CA ARG A 383 -7.58 -19.67 25.74
C ARG A 383 -7.71 -20.53 24.50
N TRP A 384 -6.59 -20.79 23.90
CA TRP A 384 -6.52 -21.61 22.70
C TRP A 384 -5.44 -22.68 22.84
N HIS A 385 -5.87 -23.93 22.65
CA HIS A 385 -5.00 -25.10 22.67
C HIS A 385 -5.28 -25.91 21.41
N PRO A 386 -4.56 -25.66 20.29
CA PRO A 386 -4.75 -26.39 19.06
C PRO A 386 -4.57 -27.89 19.25
N ALA A 387 -5.38 -28.71 18.57
CA ALA A 387 -5.28 -30.17 18.63
C ALA A 387 -3.87 -30.65 18.24
N GLY A 388 -3.19 -31.34 19.17
CA GLY A 388 -1.82 -31.86 18.98
C GLY A 388 -0.69 -30.82 19.05
N GLY A 389 -0.99 -29.55 19.44
CA GLY A 389 -0.03 -28.46 19.60
C GLY A 389 0.19 -28.06 21.07
N GLN A 390 1.02 -27.05 21.26
CA GLN A 390 1.17 -26.37 22.57
C GLN A 390 0.10 -25.27 22.70
N ARG A 391 -0.21 -24.90 23.94
CA ARG A 391 -1.06 -23.74 24.25
C ARG A 391 -0.45 -22.48 23.65
N ILE A 392 -1.24 -21.74 22.87
CA ILE A 392 -0.81 -20.49 22.26
C ILE A 392 -1.20 -19.33 23.19
N PRO A 393 -0.25 -18.43 23.51
CA PRO A 393 -0.53 -17.26 24.35
C PRO A 393 -1.55 -16.32 23.68
N PRO A 394 -2.47 -15.69 24.46
CA PRO A 394 -3.49 -14.78 23.95
C PRO A 394 -2.92 -13.64 23.09
N ASP A 395 -1.84 -13.01 23.54
CA ASP A 395 -1.18 -11.88 22.86
C ASP A 395 -0.80 -12.20 21.40
N GLN A 396 -0.43 -13.47 21.11
CA GLN A 396 -0.06 -13.89 19.77
C GLN A 396 -1.26 -14.05 18.84
N PHE A 397 -2.35 -14.71 19.30
CA PHE A 397 -3.46 -14.98 18.41
C PHE A 397 -4.53 -13.88 18.39
N ILE A 398 -4.70 -13.11 19.48
CA ILE A 398 -5.64 -11.97 19.53
C ILE A 398 -5.21 -10.89 18.54
N HIS A 399 -3.91 -10.51 18.57
CA HIS A 399 -3.38 -9.52 17.62
C HIS A 399 -3.58 -9.94 16.15
N LEU A 400 -3.34 -11.23 15.83
CA LEU A 400 -3.61 -11.76 14.49
C LEU A 400 -5.11 -11.78 14.15
N ALA A 401 -5.97 -12.10 15.12
CA ALA A 401 -7.41 -12.06 14.94
C ALA A 401 -7.90 -10.63 14.65
N GLU A 402 -7.34 -9.62 15.33
CA GLU A 402 -7.63 -8.21 15.06
C GLU A 402 -7.20 -7.79 13.66
N GLN A 403 -5.96 -8.05 13.26
CA GLN A 403 -5.46 -7.71 11.93
C GLN A 403 -6.27 -8.34 10.79
N SER A 404 -6.82 -9.53 11.02
CA SER A 404 -7.62 -10.28 10.03
C SER A 404 -9.12 -10.02 10.09
N GLY A 405 -9.63 -9.30 11.11
CA GLY A 405 -11.05 -9.14 11.38
C GLY A 405 -11.73 -10.38 12.01
N LEU A 406 -11.00 -11.48 12.25
CA LEU A 406 -11.53 -12.68 12.91
C LEU A 406 -11.91 -12.40 14.38
N ILE A 407 -11.34 -11.35 14.97
CA ILE A 407 -11.63 -10.91 16.35
C ILE A 407 -13.12 -10.65 16.59
N ILE A 408 -13.87 -10.20 15.57
CA ILE A 408 -15.31 -9.96 15.69
C ILE A 408 -16.04 -11.28 16.01
N LYS A 409 -15.74 -12.34 15.25
CA LYS A 409 -16.33 -13.66 15.45
C LYS A 409 -15.86 -14.30 16.76
N LEU A 410 -14.59 -14.14 17.09
CA LEU A 410 -14.00 -14.61 18.34
C LEU A 410 -14.67 -13.92 19.54
N GLY A 411 -14.82 -12.60 19.52
CA GLY A 411 -15.45 -11.83 20.59
C GLY A 411 -16.93 -12.14 20.75
N ASP A 412 -17.67 -12.34 19.64
CA ASP A 412 -19.07 -12.79 19.71
C ASP A 412 -19.17 -14.16 20.40
N TRP A 413 -18.24 -15.11 20.11
CA TRP A 413 -18.18 -16.40 20.77
C TRP A 413 -17.82 -16.29 22.26
N VAL A 414 -16.80 -15.47 22.61
CA VAL A 414 -16.39 -15.24 24.01
C VAL A 414 -17.57 -14.68 24.82
N LEU A 415 -18.25 -13.68 24.31
CA LEU A 415 -19.41 -13.07 25.00
C LEU A 415 -20.52 -14.10 25.24
N GLN A 416 -20.85 -14.92 24.25
CA GLN A 416 -21.87 -15.96 24.40
C GLN A 416 -21.46 -17.01 25.42
N GLN A 417 -20.23 -17.52 25.36
CA GLN A 417 -19.74 -18.56 26.27
C GLN A 417 -19.62 -18.02 27.71
N ALA A 418 -19.06 -16.82 27.88
CA ALA A 418 -18.95 -16.19 29.21
C ALA A 418 -20.30 -16.01 29.91
N LEU A 419 -21.35 -15.62 29.15
CA LEU A 419 -22.69 -15.47 29.72
C LEU A 419 -23.39 -16.82 29.97
N LEU A 420 -23.09 -17.87 29.21
CA LEU A 420 -23.53 -19.23 29.52
C LEU A 420 -22.91 -19.74 30.82
N ASP A 421 -21.59 -19.59 30.96
CA ASP A 421 -20.88 -20.04 32.16
C ASP A 421 -21.28 -19.21 33.41
N LEU A 422 -21.61 -17.92 33.21
CA LEU A 422 -22.15 -17.08 34.30
C LEU A 422 -23.48 -17.61 34.86
N GLN A 423 -24.34 -18.21 34.02
CA GLN A 423 -25.60 -18.81 34.49
C GLN A 423 -25.39 -19.91 35.54
N GLU A 424 -24.24 -20.62 35.47
CA GLU A 424 -23.90 -21.64 36.44
C GLU A 424 -23.42 -21.05 37.78
N LEU A 425 -22.86 -19.84 37.78
CA LEU A 425 -22.31 -19.15 38.94
C LEU A 425 -23.38 -18.35 39.72
N LEU A 426 -24.38 -17.78 39.04
CA LEU A 426 -25.35 -16.87 39.63
C LEU A 426 -26.25 -17.48 40.72
N PRO A 427 -26.63 -18.77 40.71
CA PRO A 427 -27.42 -19.35 41.81
C PRO A 427 -26.78 -19.21 43.21
N GLU A 428 -25.43 -19.25 43.25
CA GLU A 428 -24.68 -19.10 44.53
C GLU A 428 -24.20 -17.66 44.75
N LEU A 429 -23.97 -16.91 43.65
CA LEU A 429 -23.46 -15.54 43.67
C LEU A 429 -24.29 -14.59 42.79
N PRO A 430 -25.53 -14.19 43.23
CA PRO A 430 -26.46 -13.42 42.43
C PRO A 430 -25.92 -12.05 41.94
N HIS A 431 -24.92 -11.52 42.63
CA HIS A 431 -24.33 -10.20 42.35
C HIS A 431 -23.02 -10.29 41.58
N LEU A 432 -22.58 -11.50 41.20
CA LEU A 432 -21.34 -11.68 40.46
C LEU A 432 -21.39 -11.00 39.10
N ARG A 433 -20.31 -10.30 38.77
CA ARG A 433 -20.12 -9.69 37.44
C ARG A 433 -19.19 -10.56 36.59
N MET A 434 -19.51 -10.72 35.33
CA MET A 434 -18.64 -11.33 34.32
C MET A 434 -18.04 -10.22 33.49
N ALA A 435 -16.75 -10.01 33.59
CA ALA A 435 -15.99 -9.06 32.79
C ALA A 435 -15.54 -9.72 31.47
N VAL A 436 -15.79 -9.05 30.35
CA VAL A 436 -15.48 -9.54 28.99
C VAL A 436 -14.75 -8.46 28.22
N ASN A 437 -13.57 -8.81 27.71
CA ASN A 437 -12.77 -7.94 26.85
C ASN A 437 -13.41 -7.74 25.47
N VAL A 438 -13.49 -6.49 25.01
CA VAL A 438 -14.07 -6.09 23.73
C VAL A 438 -13.05 -5.32 22.90
N SER A 439 -12.69 -5.86 21.74
CA SER A 439 -11.78 -5.16 20.82
C SER A 439 -12.43 -3.92 20.20
N ALA A 440 -11.61 -2.94 19.80
CA ALA A 440 -12.07 -1.75 19.10
C ALA A 440 -12.82 -2.08 17.80
N LEU A 441 -12.36 -3.10 17.06
CA LEU A 441 -13.00 -3.55 15.82
C LEU A 441 -14.40 -4.12 16.07
N GLN A 442 -14.58 -4.85 17.18
CA GLN A 442 -15.87 -5.42 17.57
C GLN A 442 -16.81 -4.32 18.04
N PHE A 443 -16.35 -3.42 18.91
CA PHE A 443 -17.16 -2.31 19.44
C PHE A 443 -17.67 -1.38 18.33
N ASN A 444 -16.85 -1.14 17.30
CA ASN A 444 -17.20 -0.29 16.17
C ASN A 444 -18.19 -0.94 15.17
N GLN A 445 -18.55 -2.21 15.34
CA GLN A 445 -19.60 -2.80 14.49
C GLN A 445 -20.93 -2.09 14.68
N PRO A 446 -21.69 -1.83 13.60
CA PRO A 446 -22.97 -1.12 13.68
C PRO A 446 -24.05 -1.83 14.49
N ASP A 447 -23.91 -3.15 14.69
CA ASP A 447 -24.87 -4.02 15.36
C ASP A 447 -24.41 -4.51 16.74
N PHE A 448 -23.28 -3.99 17.26
CA PHE A 448 -22.64 -4.49 18.47
C PHE A 448 -23.59 -4.44 19.68
N GLU A 449 -24.17 -3.28 19.97
CA GLU A 449 -25.07 -3.10 21.12
C GLU A 449 -26.34 -3.96 21.02
N SER A 450 -26.86 -4.17 19.82
CA SER A 450 -28.03 -5.05 19.61
C SER A 450 -27.68 -6.52 19.78
N LYS A 451 -26.43 -6.93 19.46
CA LYS A 451 -25.93 -8.27 19.76
C LYS A 451 -25.82 -8.49 21.27
N VAL A 452 -25.24 -7.54 22.00
CA VAL A 452 -25.15 -7.62 23.48
C VAL A 452 -26.55 -7.77 24.09
N ALA A 453 -27.51 -6.94 23.68
CA ALA A 453 -28.89 -7.01 24.16
C ALA A 453 -29.52 -8.39 23.86
N LYS A 454 -29.30 -8.92 22.66
CA LYS A 454 -29.82 -10.23 22.26
C LYS A 454 -29.22 -11.37 23.10
N VAL A 455 -27.90 -11.37 23.36
CA VAL A 455 -27.25 -12.42 24.14
C VAL A 455 -27.74 -12.35 25.60
N LEU A 456 -27.85 -11.16 26.23
CA LEU A 456 -28.42 -11.00 27.57
C LEU A 456 -29.83 -11.53 27.64
N THR A 457 -30.67 -11.20 26.66
CA THR A 457 -32.07 -11.65 26.63
C THR A 457 -32.15 -13.18 26.45
N SER A 458 -31.36 -13.76 25.54
CA SER A 458 -31.37 -15.21 25.28
C SER A 458 -30.86 -16.03 26.47
N SER A 459 -29.92 -15.46 27.25
CA SER A 459 -29.37 -16.05 28.47
C SER A 459 -30.21 -15.73 29.72
N ASN A 460 -31.29 -14.97 29.59
CA ASN A 460 -32.12 -14.52 30.72
C ASN A 460 -31.33 -13.89 31.87
N LEU A 461 -30.30 -13.10 31.50
CA LEU A 461 -29.38 -12.44 32.44
C LEU A 461 -29.68 -10.95 32.53
N SER A 462 -29.40 -10.37 33.71
CA SER A 462 -29.45 -8.92 33.91
C SER A 462 -28.17 -8.28 33.33
N GLY A 463 -28.29 -7.11 32.71
CA GLY A 463 -27.11 -6.35 32.28
C GLY A 463 -26.16 -6.03 33.43
N HIS A 464 -26.64 -5.94 34.68
CA HIS A 464 -25.79 -5.69 35.84
C HIS A 464 -24.78 -6.81 36.16
N ASN A 465 -24.97 -7.99 35.58
CA ASN A 465 -24.05 -9.10 35.71
C ASN A 465 -22.97 -9.12 34.61
N LEU A 466 -23.02 -8.18 33.64
CA LEU A 466 -22.04 -8.06 32.55
C LEU A 466 -21.25 -6.77 32.70
N ASP A 467 -19.94 -6.90 32.61
CA ASP A 467 -18.98 -5.80 32.52
C ASP A 467 -18.23 -5.91 31.17
N LEU A 468 -18.29 -4.89 30.35
CA LEU A 468 -17.55 -4.85 29.08
C LEU A 468 -16.30 -4.01 29.26
N GLU A 469 -15.14 -4.67 29.09
CA GLU A 469 -13.82 -4.04 29.18
C GLU A 469 -13.38 -3.58 27.82
N ILE A 470 -13.20 -2.28 27.67
CA ILE A 470 -12.94 -1.60 26.38
C ILE A 470 -11.62 -0.85 26.51
N THR A 471 -10.69 -1.09 25.60
CA THR A 471 -9.39 -0.40 25.64
C THR A 471 -9.51 1.10 25.41
N GLU A 472 -8.59 1.86 25.98
CA GLU A 472 -8.49 3.32 25.85
C GLU A 472 -8.58 3.82 24.40
N SER A 473 -8.07 3.06 23.44
CA SER A 473 -8.00 3.43 22.01
C SER A 473 -9.37 3.55 21.32
N VAL A 474 -10.41 2.89 21.81
CA VAL A 474 -11.79 3.06 21.28
C VAL A 474 -12.27 4.48 21.50
N GLY A 475 -11.85 5.09 22.58
CA GLY A 475 -12.20 6.44 22.97
C GLY A 475 -11.62 7.55 22.09
N VAL A 476 -10.51 7.32 21.44
CA VAL A 476 -9.82 8.36 20.61
C VAL A 476 -10.66 8.78 19.39
N LEU A 477 -11.60 7.96 18.95
CA LEU A 477 -12.45 8.26 17.79
C LEU A 477 -13.51 9.35 18.04
N GLY A 478 -13.77 9.77 19.31
CA GLY A 478 -14.53 10.97 19.71
C GLY A 478 -15.85 11.22 18.96
N SER A 479 -16.46 10.18 18.40
CA SER A 479 -17.68 10.33 17.60
C SER A 479 -18.93 10.24 18.47
N MET A 480 -19.96 10.99 18.11
CA MET A 480 -21.31 10.93 18.71
C MET A 480 -21.88 9.49 18.68
N GLU A 481 -21.42 8.67 17.76
CA GLU A 481 -21.81 7.26 17.64
C GLU A 481 -21.30 6.42 18.82
N VAL A 482 -20.06 6.63 19.25
CA VAL A 482 -19.48 5.96 20.43
C VAL A 482 -20.23 6.32 21.70
N GLU A 483 -20.54 7.63 21.91
CA GLU A 483 -21.32 8.09 23.06
C GLU A 483 -22.73 7.47 23.09
N ASN A 484 -23.39 7.33 21.93
CA ASN A 484 -24.69 6.70 21.81
C ASN A 484 -24.64 5.20 22.16
N LYS A 485 -23.62 4.48 21.72
CA LYS A 485 -23.42 3.06 22.06
C LYS A 485 -23.22 2.88 23.56
N PHE A 486 -22.36 3.70 24.19
CA PHE A 486 -22.20 3.70 25.65
C PHE A 486 -23.53 3.92 26.37
N SER A 487 -24.28 4.95 25.97
CA SER A 487 -25.57 5.27 26.58
C SER A 487 -26.58 4.13 26.45
N TYR A 488 -26.63 3.46 25.31
CA TYR A 488 -27.54 2.32 25.10
C TYR A 488 -27.15 1.11 25.98
N LEU A 489 -25.87 0.75 26.05
CA LEU A 489 -25.38 -0.34 26.90
C LEU A 489 -25.65 -0.07 28.38
N LYS A 490 -25.52 1.19 28.82
CA LYS A 490 -25.87 1.63 30.17
C LYS A 490 -27.37 1.48 30.47
N GLN A 491 -28.26 1.77 29.49
CA GLN A 491 -29.69 1.55 29.63
C GLN A 491 -30.07 0.08 29.79
N LEU A 492 -29.24 -0.84 29.25
CA LEU A 492 -29.37 -2.28 29.48
C LEU A 492 -28.88 -2.71 30.89
N GLY A 493 -28.24 -1.81 31.63
CA GLY A 493 -27.66 -2.07 32.95
C GLY A 493 -26.24 -2.63 32.88
N VAL A 494 -25.60 -2.66 31.69
CA VAL A 494 -24.24 -3.18 31.52
C VAL A 494 -23.23 -2.22 32.16
N THR A 495 -22.28 -2.76 32.90
CA THR A 495 -21.12 -2.03 33.42
C THR A 495 -20.11 -1.82 32.28
N LEU A 496 -19.50 -0.64 32.20
CA LEU A 496 -18.51 -0.31 31.18
C LEU A 496 -17.19 0.07 31.83
N SER A 497 -16.14 -0.70 31.56
CA SER A 497 -14.79 -0.52 32.09
C SER A 497 -13.82 -0.05 31.00
N ILE A 498 -13.00 0.96 31.33
CA ILE A 498 -11.90 1.38 30.47
C ILE A 498 -10.66 0.59 30.85
N ASP A 499 -10.14 -0.18 29.91
CA ASP A 499 -8.99 -1.09 30.12
C ASP A 499 -7.68 -0.49 29.64
N ASP A 500 -6.55 -1.02 30.15
CA ASP A 500 -5.17 -0.61 29.82
C ASP A 500 -4.89 0.88 30.02
N PHE A 501 -5.57 1.52 30.98
CA PHE A 501 -5.50 2.97 31.15
C PHE A 501 -4.10 3.46 31.54
N GLY A 502 -3.63 4.48 30.81
CA GLY A 502 -2.34 5.13 30.98
C GLY A 502 -1.24 4.63 30.05
N THR A 503 -1.52 3.64 29.19
CA THR A 503 -0.57 3.16 28.17
C THR A 503 -0.67 3.93 26.86
N GLY A 504 -1.77 4.69 26.64
CA GLY A 504 -2.09 5.43 25.43
C GLY A 504 -2.17 6.96 25.64
N PHE A 505 -2.72 7.65 24.65
CA PHE A 505 -2.95 9.10 24.64
C PHE A 505 -4.42 9.42 24.96
N SER A 506 -4.85 9.26 26.22
CA SER A 506 -6.20 9.70 26.59
C SER A 506 -6.31 11.21 26.77
N SER A 507 -7.28 11.80 26.08
CA SER A 507 -7.77 13.12 26.46
C SER A 507 -8.68 13.01 27.69
N LEU A 508 -8.29 13.61 28.82
CA LEU A 508 -9.10 13.66 30.03
C LEU A 508 -10.54 14.17 29.78
N SER A 509 -10.69 15.10 28.82
CA SER A 509 -12.00 15.62 28.41
C SER A 509 -12.89 14.55 27.74
N TYR A 510 -12.30 13.49 27.23
CA TYR A 510 -13.00 12.39 26.62
C TYR A 510 -13.50 11.38 27.64
N LEU A 511 -12.70 11.03 28.64
CA LEU A 511 -13.11 10.16 29.76
C LEU A 511 -14.35 10.68 30.48
N GLU A 512 -14.42 12.00 30.68
CA GLU A 512 -15.59 12.64 31.29
C GLU A 512 -16.87 12.45 30.48
N LYS A 513 -16.78 12.36 29.12
CA LYS A 513 -17.91 12.19 28.21
C LYS A 513 -18.38 10.73 28.09
N LEU A 514 -17.46 9.75 28.24
CA LEU A 514 -17.77 8.35 27.97
C LEU A 514 -18.72 7.70 28.97
N SER A 515 -19.09 8.33 30.08
CA SER A 515 -19.99 7.76 31.11
C SER A 515 -19.58 6.32 31.53
N ALA A 516 -18.29 6.03 31.59
CA ALA A 516 -17.78 4.75 32.09
C ALA A 516 -18.11 4.55 33.57
N ASP A 517 -18.06 3.32 34.06
CA ASP A 517 -18.26 2.98 35.47
C ASP A 517 -16.95 2.67 36.18
N ARG A 518 -16.01 2.09 35.44
CA ARG A 518 -14.77 1.56 36.01
C ARG A 518 -13.57 1.98 35.17
N LEU A 519 -12.43 2.03 35.84
CA LEU A 519 -11.12 2.28 35.23
C LEU A 519 -10.15 1.19 35.71
N LYS A 520 -9.51 0.47 34.79
CA LYS A 520 -8.55 -0.57 35.09
C LYS A 520 -7.11 -0.01 34.96
N ILE A 521 -6.30 -0.20 35.97
CA ILE A 521 -4.89 0.18 35.97
C ILE A 521 -4.10 -0.99 35.39
N ASP A 522 -3.42 -0.76 34.26
CA ASP A 522 -2.60 -1.78 33.61
C ASP A 522 -1.50 -2.31 34.52
N ARG A 523 -1.23 -3.61 34.44
CA ARG A 523 -0.22 -4.34 35.21
C ARG A 523 1.17 -3.70 35.15
N SER A 524 1.54 -3.01 34.07
CA SER A 524 2.86 -2.39 33.96
C SER A 524 3.09 -1.25 34.96
N PHE A 525 2.02 -0.61 35.43
CA PHE A 525 2.08 0.40 36.50
C PHE A 525 2.09 -0.24 37.87
N VAL A 526 1.30 -1.30 38.09
CA VAL A 526 1.27 -2.06 39.34
C VAL A 526 2.63 -2.72 39.60
N ASN A 527 3.27 -3.30 38.59
CA ASN A 527 4.62 -3.88 38.70
C ASN A 527 5.73 -2.85 39.04
N LYS A 528 5.50 -1.58 38.75
CA LYS A 528 6.45 -0.52 39.11
C LYS A 528 6.27 0.03 40.54
N LEU A 529 5.23 -0.38 41.28
CA LEU A 529 5.02 0.06 42.65
C LEU A 529 6.20 -0.34 43.54
N ASP A 530 6.67 -1.59 43.44
CA ASP A 530 7.81 -2.10 44.20
C ASP A 530 9.16 -1.55 43.69
N ALA A 531 9.25 -1.06 42.45
CA ALA A 531 10.51 -0.77 41.78
C ALA A 531 10.93 0.71 41.82
N SER A 532 9.99 1.64 41.95
CA SER A 532 10.32 3.08 41.87
C SER A 532 9.23 4.02 42.40
N SER A 533 9.67 5.14 43.00
CA SER A 533 8.79 6.25 43.38
C SER A 533 8.02 6.88 42.18
N SER A 534 8.39 6.57 40.95
CA SER A 534 7.68 7.01 39.71
C SER A 534 6.44 6.16 39.46
N GLY A 535 6.50 4.84 39.64
CA GLY A 535 5.35 3.93 39.52
C GLY A 535 4.25 4.28 40.51
N GLN A 536 4.62 4.49 41.77
CA GLN A 536 3.71 4.91 42.83
C GLN A 536 2.97 6.21 42.51
N ARG A 537 3.68 7.23 41.98
CA ARG A 537 3.04 8.50 41.58
C ARG A 537 2.04 8.35 40.44
N ILE A 538 2.31 7.48 39.47
CA ILE A 538 1.40 7.24 38.34
C ILE A 538 0.15 6.49 38.87
N ALA A 539 0.30 5.43 39.65
CA ALA A 539 -0.84 4.73 40.22
C ALA A 539 -1.71 5.66 41.10
N GLN A 540 -1.07 6.49 41.94
CA GLN A 540 -1.76 7.51 42.73
C GLN A 540 -2.52 8.51 41.88
N MET A 541 -1.94 8.94 40.76
CA MET A 541 -2.59 9.86 39.83
C MET A 541 -3.83 9.22 39.17
N ILE A 542 -3.71 7.94 38.74
CA ILE A 542 -4.82 7.22 38.11
C ILE A 542 -5.95 6.97 39.11
N ILE A 543 -5.63 6.51 40.34
CA ILE A 543 -6.60 6.29 41.42
C ILE A 543 -7.30 7.62 41.77
N GLY A 544 -6.53 8.70 41.94
CA GLY A 544 -7.09 10.02 42.22
C GLY A 544 -7.96 10.58 41.11
N LEU A 545 -7.66 10.26 39.85
CA LEU A 545 -8.50 10.58 38.70
C LEU A 545 -9.82 9.82 38.75
N GLY A 546 -9.79 8.49 38.93
CA GLY A 546 -10.98 7.67 39.07
C GLY A 546 -11.91 8.19 40.17
N GLN A 547 -11.37 8.47 41.35
CA GLN A 547 -12.15 9.02 42.48
C GLN A 547 -12.81 10.37 42.13
N ARG A 548 -12.12 11.27 41.42
CA ARG A 548 -12.68 12.57 41.01
C ARG A 548 -13.77 12.45 39.97
N LEU A 549 -13.69 11.43 39.11
CA LEU A 549 -14.69 11.13 38.08
C LEU A 549 -15.81 10.21 38.58
N ASN A 550 -15.80 9.82 39.87
CA ASN A 550 -16.71 8.84 40.46
C ASN A 550 -16.65 7.46 39.75
N LEU A 551 -15.48 7.05 39.29
CA LEU A 551 -15.24 5.74 38.70
C LEU A 551 -14.71 4.77 39.77
N GLN A 552 -15.13 3.51 39.70
CA GLN A 552 -14.47 2.45 40.43
C GLN A 552 -13.09 2.18 39.81
N VAL A 553 -12.07 1.99 40.63
CA VAL A 553 -10.71 1.72 40.14
C VAL A 553 -10.32 0.30 40.47
N LEU A 554 -10.00 -0.49 39.44
CA LEU A 554 -9.47 -1.85 39.59
C LEU A 554 -7.98 -1.87 39.21
N ALA A 555 -7.16 -2.47 40.06
CA ALA A 555 -5.74 -2.68 39.78
C ALA A 555 -5.49 -4.09 39.27
N GLU A 556 -4.76 -4.20 38.14
CA GLU A 556 -4.40 -5.47 37.53
C GLU A 556 -3.00 -5.94 37.87
N GLY A 557 -2.79 -7.27 37.82
CA GLY A 557 -1.46 -7.86 37.97
C GLY A 557 -0.88 -7.72 39.35
N ILE A 558 -1.68 -7.79 40.40
CA ILE A 558 -1.20 -7.81 41.79
C ILE A 558 -0.51 -9.14 42.04
N GLU A 559 0.81 -9.11 42.26
CA GLU A 559 1.64 -10.31 42.45
C GLU A 559 2.24 -10.41 43.84
N THR A 560 2.37 -9.28 44.57
CA THR A 560 3.00 -9.25 45.90
C THR A 560 2.07 -8.62 46.94
N THR A 561 2.26 -9.01 48.21
CA THR A 561 1.54 -8.41 49.36
C THR A 561 1.86 -6.92 49.50
N SER A 562 3.10 -6.51 49.18
CA SER A 562 3.50 -5.09 49.17
C SER A 562 2.68 -4.25 48.20
N GLN A 563 2.49 -4.74 46.96
CA GLN A 563 1.64 -4.06 45.96
C GLN A 563 0.19 -3.95 46.44
N LEU A 564 -0.34 -5.01 47.05
CA LEU A 564 -1.70 -5.02 47.58
C LEU A 564 -1.89 -3.98 48.69
N GLU A 565 -0.97 -3.91 49.65
CA GLU A 565 -1.01 -2.96 50.78
C GLU A 565 -0.88 -1.52 50.28
N GLU A 566 0.00 -1.27 49.32
CA GLU A 566 0.18 0.04 48.71
C GLU A 566 -1.09 0.51 47.96
N LEU A 567 -1.70 -0.36 47.14
CA LEU A 567 -2.94 -0.06 46.44
C LEU A 567 -4.10 0.24 47.39
N LYS A 568 -4.19 -0.51 48.49
CA LYS A 568 -5.15 -0.23 49.60
C LYS A 568 -4.89 1.14 50.23
N ALA A 569 -3.62 1.47 50.51
CA ALA A 569 -3.23 2.74 51.11
C ALA A 569 -3.52 3.93 50.17
N LEU A 570 -3.40 3.75 48.84
CA LEU A 570 -3.74 4.74 47.82
C LEU A 570 -5.26 4.89 47.61
N GLY A 571 -6.08 4.01 48.22
CA GLY A 571 -7.54 4.03 48.08
C GLY A 571 -8.05 3.42 46.79
N CYS A 572 -7.35 2.43 46.23
CA CYS A 572 -7.85 1.61 45.13
C CYS A 572 -9.02 0.75 45.59
N HIS A 573 -10.07 0.61 44.78
CA HIS A 573 -11.31 -0.05 45.16
C HIS A 573 -11.25 -1.56 44.98
N GLU A 574 -10.80 -2.01 43.81
CA GLU A 574 -10.86 -3.39 43.40
C GLU A 574 -9.49 -3.88 42.90
N GLY A 575 -9.28 -5.18 42.92
CA GLY A 575 -8.00 -5.76 42.53
C GLY A 575 -8.11 -7.15 41.92
N GLN A 576 -7.18 -7.44 41.02
CA GLN A 576 -7.01 -8.70 40.32
C GLN A 576 -5.53 -9.01 40.15
N GLY A 577 -5.13 -10.28 40.30
CA GLY A 577 -3.73 -10.65 40.07
C GLY A 577 -3.39 -12.03 40.63
N TYR A 578 -2.16 -12.49 40.38
CA TYR A 578 -1.71 -13.83 40.76
C TYR A 578 -1.57 -14.02 42.28
N LEU A 579 -1.46 -12.94 43.03
CA LEU A 579 -1.52 -13.00 44.50
C LEU A 579 -2.88 -13.48 45.00
N ILE A 580 -3.97 -13.08 44.29
CA ILE A 580 -5.35 -13.44 44.63
C ILE A 580 -5.66 -14.82 44.04
N ALA A 581 -5.64 -14.93 42.73
CA ALA A 581 -5.79 -16.19 42.01
C ALA A 581 -5.24 -16.08 40.59
N ARG A 582 -4.74 -17.19 40.05
CA ARG A 582 -4.42 -17.30 38.62
C ARG A 582 -5.70 -17.57 37.86
N PRO A 583 -5.76 -17.21 36.53
CA PRO A 583 -6.86 -17.65 35.67
C PRO A 583 -7.02 -19.17 35.74
N MET A 584 -8.27 -19.64 35.87
CA MET A 584 -8.59 -21.06 36.05
C MET A 584 -9.86 -21.44 35.29
N PRO A 585 -10.05 -22.72 34.91
CA PRO A 585 -11.31 -23.22 34.33
C PRO A 585 -12.48 -23.07 35.30
N LEU A 586 -13.71 -23.11 34.76
CA LEU A 586 -14.94 -22.90 35.55
C LEU A 586 -15.07 -23.83 36.77
N ASP A 587 -14.78 -25.15 36.56
CA ASP A 587 -14.83 -26.13 37.68
C ASP A 587 -13.88 -25.75 38.83
N ALA A 588 -12.66 -25.35 38.49
CA ALA A 588 -11.68 -24.91 39.49
C ALA A 588 -12.05 -23.57 40.12
N LEU A 589 -12.77 -22.69 39.40
CA LEU A 589 -13.29 -21.44 39.95
C LEU A 589 -14.35 -21.71 41.01
N LEU A 590 -15.29 -22.64 40.80
CA LEU A 590 -16.29 -23.04 41.77
C LEU A 590 -15.65 -23.57 43.05
N GLU A 591 -14.65 -24.47 42.93
CA GLU A 591 -13.88 -24.97 44.09
C GLU A 591 -13.12 -23.84 44.82
N TRP A 592 -12.58 -22.87 44.11
CA TRP A 592 -11.88 -21.72 44.69
C TRP A 592 -12.86 -20.80 45.43
N ILE A 593 -14.07 -20.54 44.88
CA ILE A 593 -15.10 -19.73 45.52
C ILE A 593 -15.54 -20.31 46.86
N ASP A 594 -15.75 -21.63 46.91
CA ASP A 594 -16.12 -22.33 48.17
C ASP A 594 -15.05 -22.15 49.27
N GLN A 595 -13.76 -22.21 48.85
CA GLN A 595 -12.65 -22.04 49.80
C GLN A 595 -12.43 -20.58 50.20
N TRP A 596 -12.75 -19.63 49.32
CA TRP A 596 -12.56 -18.19 49.56
C TRP A 596 -13.62 -17.62 50.51
N ASN A 597 -14.85 -18.17 50.48
CA ASN A 597 -15.97 -17.77 51.31
C ASN A 597 -15.96 -18.44 52.69
N CYS A 598 -15.07 -19.40 52.94
CA CYS A 598 -14.84 -20.03 54.24
C CYS A 598 -13.82 -19.26 55.09
#